data_665ef5256db8ee85707f2d799dac37a1
#
_entry.id   665ef5256db8ee85707f2d799dac37a1
#
_cell.length_a   1.000
_cell.length_b   1.000
_cell.length_c   1.000
_cell.angle_alpha   90.00
_cell.angle_beta   90.00
_cell.angle_gamma   90.00
#
_symmetry.space_group_name_H-M   'P 1'
#
loop_
_entity.id
_entity.type
_entity.pdbx_description
1 polymer ?
#
loop_
_entity_poly.entity_id
_entity_poly.type
_entity_poly.pdbx_seq_one_letter_code
_entity_poly.pdbx_strand_id
1 'polypeptide(L)'
;KKSDLTGAVASIKSENLTNSKVGTVTTALQGLAAGVQVTTGSVKPGGDASVVIRGVGSLRAGSEPLYIVDGIPVQGGLQDLSSGDIESIEILKDASSASIYGSRGSNGVVLVTTKKGTSGKAKISLNASFGTQRMLNKQDLMNAQQYYELVSIAQPNYKWTSEELRLLSRGESTDWQDAVTQNGQYQNYNFSISGGKNDIQHFLGVDWYDQKGTIKNSSFNKLTVRYNMDAKLNKWLRYGVRFNVIESKLMNINEEADSGYGTMFSAISSQPTAPIYTEDGEDFDGFLNTRANPVAIVDLLDKATLKSRFVGSAYIEIEPIKNLKLRSDNGGELVFYKVNTYEDGRMGQHYTAGGHANVMSNKKRYWQTENTATYSFDINKEHQRSATAGVSASRTEDEAVTADSKKLSSILKYYNLQGA
;
A
#
# COMPACT_ATOMS: atom_id res chain seq x y z
N LYS A 1 15.00 27.83 8.50
CA LYS A 1 13.88 27.78 9.49
C LYS A 1 12.58 27.77 8.74
N LYS A 2 11.49 27.24 9.35
CA LYS A 2 10.14 27.19 8.75
C LYS A 2 9.62 28.59 8.37
N SER A 3 10.09 29.63 9.09
CA SER A 3 9.82 31.04 8.82
C SER A 3 10.44 31.58 7.53
N ASP A 4 11.38 30.86 6.95
CA ASP A 4 12.18 31.32 5.81
C ASP A 4 11.66 30.72 4.48
N LEU A 5 10.65 29.84 4.54
CA LEU A 5 10.00 29.26 3.38
C LEU A 5 8.83 30.14 2.93
N THR A 6 8.94 30.73 1.75
CA THR A 6 7.91 31.58 1.15
C THR A 6 6.77 30.78 0.48
N GLY A 7 6.86 29.45 0.46
CA GLY A 7 5.90 28.56 -0.18
C GLY A 7 4.82 28.02 0.77
N ALA A 8 3.68 27.58 0.23
CA ALA A 8 2.60 26.94 0.99
C ALA A 8 3.01 25.52 1.43
N VAL A 9 3.51 25.39 2.65
CA VAL A 9 3.91 24.13 3.28
C VAL A 9 2.89 23.75 4.35
N ALA A 10 2.27 22.56 4.26
CA ALA A 10 1.52 21.98 5.36
C ALA A 10 2.42 21.01 6.13
N SER A 11 2.39 21.09 7.46
CA SER A 11 3.19 20.22 8.32
C SER A 11 2.27 19.47 9.29
N ILE A 12 2.41 18.18 9.32
CA ILE A 12 1.63 17.25 10.14
C ILE A 12 2.61 16.56 11.09
N LYS A 13 2.33 16.61 12.38
CA LYS A 13 3.16 16.00 13.42
C LYS A 13 2.71 14.57 13.71
N SER A 14 3.61 13.77 14.26
CA SER A 14 3.41 12.39 14.70
C SER A 14 2.12 12.17 15.52
N GLU A 15 1.80 13.09 16.44
CA GLU A 15 0.62 13.00 17.30
C GLU A 15 -0.69 12.93 16.52
N ASN A 16 -0.79 13.68 15.41
CA ASN A 16 -1.99 13.69 14.56
C ASN A 16 -2.11 12.39 13.76
N LEU A 17 -0.98 11.78 13.40
CA LEU A 17 -0.94 10.51 12.63
C LEU A 17 -1.29 9.30 13.51
N THR A 18 -0.82 9.29 14.76
CA THR A 18 -1.07 8.19 15.70
C THR A 18 -2.48 8.20 16.27
N ASN A 19 -3.12 9.37 16.33
CA ASN A 19 -4.51 9.50 16.76
C ASN A 19 -5.53 9.01 15.72
N SER A 20 -5.19 9.06 14.44
CA SER A 20 -5.99 8.45 13.40
C SER A 20 -5.68 6.94 13.36
N LYS A 21 -6.37 6.14 14.13
CA LYS A 21 -6.22 4.67 14.25
C LYS A 21 -6.48 3.91 12.93
N VAL A 22 -6.06 4.46 11.80
CA VAL A 22 -6.30 3.95 10.44
C VAL A 22 -5.06 3.20 9.96
N GLY A 23 -5.26 2.14 9.19
CA GLY A 23 -4.25 1.14 8.85
C GLY A 23 -3.02 1.61 8.07
N THR A 24 -3.07 2.74 7.35
CA THR A 24 -1.92 3.25 6.58
C THR A 24 -1.62 4.71 6.86
N VAL A 25 -0.36 5.11 6.70
CA VAL A 25 0.07 6.52 6.83
C VAL A 25 -0.67 7.43 5.86
N THR A 26 -0.94 6.94 4.66
CA THR A 26 -1.62 7.70 3.61
C THR A 26 -3.06 8.02 4.00
N THR A 27 -3.80 7.04 4.52
CA THR A 27 -5.16 7.28 5.04
C THR A 27 -5.17 8.21 6.25
N ALA A 28 -4.13 8.16 7.08
CA ALA A 28 -3.99 9.07 8.21
C ALA A 28 -3.82 10.54 7.81
N LEU A 29 -3.44 10.84 6.56
CA LEU A 29 -3.35 12.20 6.03
C LEU A 29 -4.70 12.83 5.71
N GLN A 30 -5.77 12.04 5.64
CA GLN A 30 -7.10 12.51 5.25
C GLN A 30 -7.60 13.59 6.19
N GLY A 31 -7.97 14.75 5.64
CA GLY A 31 -8.47 15.90 6.40
C GLY A 31 -7.41 16.71 7.19
N LEU A 32 -6.13 16.27 7.20
CA LEU A 32 -5.07 16.94 7.98
C LEU A 32 -4.38 18.09 7.23
N ALA A 33 -4.55 18.17 5.91
CA ALA A 33 -3.89 19.22 5.12
C ALA A 33 -4.84 19.81 4.08
N ALA A 34 -5.05 21.12 4.12
CA ALA A 34 -5.87 21.82 3.13
C ALA A 34 -5.27 21.67 1.71
N GLY A 35 -6.12 21.39 0.70
CA GLY A 35 -5.69 21.18 -0.69
C GLY A 35 -5.00 19.85 -0.95
N VAL A 36 -5.10 18.90 -0.02
CA VAL A 36 -4.69 17.51 -0.18
C VAL A 36 -5.93 16.63 -0.15
N GLN A 37 -6.20 15.99 -1.25
CA GLN A 37 -7.28 15.03 -1.37
C GLN A 37 -6.70 13.63 -1.16
N VAL A 38 -7.27 12.89 -0.23
CA VAL A 38 -6.94 11.49 0.05
C VAL A 38 -8.17 10.66 -0.27
N THR A 39 -8.06 9.78 -1.26
CA THR A 39 -9.14 8.92 -1.70
C THR A 39 -8.76 7.47 -1.45
N THR A 40 -9.52 6.80 -0.62
CA THR A 40 -9.43 5.35 -0.42
C THR A 40 -10.14 4.67 -1.59
N GLY A 41 -9.37 4.20 -2.57
CA GLY A 41 -9.91 3.53 -3.77
C GLY A 41 -10.33 2.09 -3.54
N SER A 42 -9.89 1.49 -2.45
CA SER A 42 -10.11 0.08 -2.18
C SER A 42 -10.22 -0.20 -0.68
N VAL A 43 -11.17 -1.04 -0.32
CA VAL A 43 -11.37 -1.55 1.06
C VAL A 43 -10.57 -2.83 1.33
N LYS A 44 -9.65 -3.20 0.44
CA LYS A 44 -8.80 -4.38 0.59
C LYS A 44 -7.89 -4.27 1.82
N PRO A 45 -7.58 -5.41 2.47
CA PRO A 45 -6.55 -5.45 3.48
C PRO A 45 -5.24 -4.84 2.97
N GLY A 46 -4.57 -4.01 3.79
CA GLY A 46 -3.34 -3.32 3.38
C GLY A 46 -3.49 -2.35 2.20
N GLY A 47 -4.72 -2.04 1.78
CA GLY A 47 -4.98 -1.10 0.69
C GLY A 47 -4.46 0.29 1.01
N ASP A 48 -3.87 0.94 0.02
CA ASP A 48 -3.39 2.32 0.15
C ASP A 48 -4.42 3.31 -0.38
N ALA A 49 -4.32 4.54 0.09
CA ALA A 49 -5.11 5.65 -0.41
C ALA A 49 -4.31 6.41 -1.46
N SER A 50 -4.97 6.87 -2.50
CA SER A 50 -4.38 7.79 -3.46
C SER A 50 -4.36 9.20 -2.87
N VAL A 51 -3.23 9.88 -3.01
CA VAL A 51 -3.03 11.25 -2.57
C VAL A 51 -2.91 12.14 -3.81
N VAL A 52 -3.73 13.17 -3.86
CA VAL A 52 -3.68 14.18 -4.91
C VAL A 52 -3.54 15.56 -4.27
N ILE A 53 -2.54 16.33 -4.71
CA ILE A 53 -2.28 17.67 -4.22
C ILE A 53 -2.76 18.69 -5.25
N ARG A 54 -3.69 19.59 -4.84
CA ARG A 54 -4.27 20.64 -5.70
C ARG A 54 -5.02 20.16 -6.94
N GLY A 55 -5.54 18.92 -6.89
CA GLY A 55 -6.31 18.34 -7.97
C GLY A 55 -5.49 17.55 -9.00
N VAL A 56 -6.19 16.95 -9.95
CA VAL A 56 -5.59 16.10 -10.98
C VAL A 56 -4.86 16.98 -12.00
N GLY A 57 -3.54 16.88 -12.05
CA GLY A 57 -2.70 17.68 -12.96
C GLY A 57 -2.53 17.08 -14.36
N SER A 58 -2.80 15.79 -14.55
CA SER A 58 -2.62 15.12 -15.84
C SER A 58 -3.62 13.97 -16.01
N LEU A 59 -4.13 13.81 -17.23
CA LEU A 59 -5.00 12.69 -17.60
C LEU A 59 -4.22 11.38 -17.88
N ARG A 60 -2.93 11.44 -18.15
CA ARG A 60 -2.12 10.30 -18.58
C ARG A 60 -0.86 10.05 -17.73
N ALA A 61 -0.27 11.10 -17.16
CA ALA A 61 1.03 11.00 -16.47
C ALA A 61 0.93 10.67 -14.97
N GLY A 62 -0.28 10.33 -14.48
CA GLY A 62 -0.54 10.16 -13.06
C GLY A 62 -0.64 11.49 -12.31
N SER A 63 -1.20 11.46 -11.11
CA SER A 63 -1.40 12.63 -10.25
C SER A 63 -0.82 12.45 -8.85
N GLU A 64 -0.11 11.35 -8.62
CA GLU A 64 0.52 11.08 -7.33
C GLU A 64 1.70 12.03 -7.07
N PRO A 65 1.85 12.51 -5.83
CA PRO A 65 3.00 13.33 -5.45
C PRO A 65 4.28 12.49 -5.38
N LEU A 66 5.41 13.17 -5.41
CA LEU A 66 6.70 12.55 -5.11
C LEU A 66 6.82 12.34 -3.60
N TYR A 67 7.02 11.10 -3.18
CA TYR A 67 7.28 10.77 -1.78
C TYR A 67 8.78 10.72 -1.50
N ILE A 68 9.21 11.40 -0.44
CA ILE A 68 10.61 11.42 0.00
C ILE A 68 10.66 11.04 1.47
N VAL A 69 11.35 9.97 1.78
CA VAL A 69 11.53 9.47 3.16
C VAL A 69 12.99 9.67 3.57
N ASP A 70 13.23 10.51 4.57
CA ASP A 70 14.57 10.86 5.07
C ASP A 70 15.56 11.26 3.95
N GLY A 71 15.07 11.98 2.94
CA GLY A 71 15.85 12.46 1.81
C GLY A 71 15.92 11.50 0.61
N ILE A 72 15.38 10.30 0.71
CA ILE A 72 15.36 9.31 -0.37
C ILE A 72 14.00 9.31 -1.06
N PRO A 73 13.92 9.55 -2.37
CA PRO A 73 12.71 9.32 -3.15
C PRO A 73 12.32 7.86 -3.11
N VAL A 74 11.11 7.57 -2.66
CA VAL A 74 10.60 6.21 -2.54
C VAL A 74 9.54 5.95 -3.60
N GLN A 75 9.52 4.72 -4.09
CA GLN A 75 8.55 4.27 -5.09
C GLN A 75 7.39 3.54 -4.40
N GLY A 76 6.15 3.80 -4.84
CA GLY A 76 4.98 3.05 -4.36
C GLY A 76 4.35 3.56 -3.05
N GLY A 77 4.48 4.86 -2.77
CA GLY A 77 3.70 5.50 -1.70
C GLY A 77 4.23 5.27 -0.27
N LEU A 78 3.38 5.59 0.71
CA LEU A 78 3.70 5.54 2.14
C LEU A 78 3.10 4.32 2.86
N GLN A 79 2.41 3.43 2.16
CA GLN A 79 1.72 2.26 2.74
C GLN A 79 2.62 1.34 3.55
N ASP A 80 3.90 1.30 3.17
CA ASP A 80 4.88 0.44 3.81
C ASP A 80 5.42 1.04 5.13
N LEU A 81 5.21 2.32 5.36
CA LEU A 81 5.66 2.97 6.59
C LEU A 81 4.70 2.71 7.76
N SER A 82 5.26 2.60 8.96
CA SER A 82 4.47 2.61 10.19
C SER A 82 4.23 4.05 10.63
N SER A 83 2.99 4.42 10.97
CA SER A 83 2.67 5.73 11.54
C SER A 83 3.39 5.97 12.87
N GLY A 84 3.68 4.89 13.60
CA GLY A 84 4.45 4.93 14.84
C GLY A 84 5.90 5.38 14.68
N ASP A 85 6.48 5.25 13.48
CA ASP A 85 7.88 5.58 13.20
C ASP A 85 8.07 6.97 12.60
N ILE A 86 6.99 7.70 12.31
CA ILE A 86 7.04 9.02 11.69
C ILE A 86 7.14 10.10 12.75
N GLU A 87 8.03 11.07 12.56
CA GLU A 87 8.14 12.27 13.35
C GLU A 87 7.28 13.40 12.78
N SER A 88 7.39 13.64 11.46
CA SER A 88 6.60 14.65 10.75
C SER A 88 6.43 14.32 9.28
N ILE A 89 5.35 14.86 8.70
CA ILE A 89 5.12 14.89 7.27
C ILE A 89 4.97 16.35 6.86
N GLU A 90 5.73 16.77 5.85
CA GLU A 90 5.64 18.08 5.25
C GLU A 90 5.21 17.95 3.79
N ILE A 91 4.20 18.73 3.40
CA ILE A 91 3.64 18.68 2.05
C ILE A 91 3.97 19.99 1.35
N LEU A 92 4.84 19.89 0.33
CA LEU A 92 5.21 21.00 -0.54
C LEU A 92 4.21 21.07 -1.70
N LYS A 93 3.38 22.11 -1.67
CA LYS A 93 2.28 22.25 -2.64
C LYS A 93 2.64 23.15 -3.82
N ASP A 94 3.62 24.04 -3.64
CA ASP A 94 3.99 25.03 -4.63
C ASP A 94 5.22 24.61 -5.44
N ALA A 95 5.25 24.96 -6.71
CA ALA A 95 6.39 24.72 -7.59
C ALA A 95 7.69 25.33 -7.06
N SER A 96 7.63 26.48 -6.38
CA SER A 96 8.80 27.14 -5.80
C SER A 96 9.43 26.30 -4.69
N SER A 97 8.63 25.71 -3.80
CA SER A 97 9.12 24.84 -2.73
C SER A 97 9.53 23.45 -3.22
N ALA A 98 8.92 22.97 -4.30
CA ALA A 98 9.21 21.68 -4.91
C ALA A 98 10.32 21.72 -5.98
N SER A 99 10.82 22.91 -6.35
CA SER A 99 11.76 23.14 -7.48
C SER A 99 13.08 22.35 -7.35
N ILE A 100 13.56 22.12 -6.14
CA ILE A 100 14.77 21.33 -5.90
C ILE A 100 14.63 19.86 -6.34
N TYR A 101 13.41 19.36 -6.53
CA TYR A 101 13.12 18.00 -6.99
C TYR A 101 12.86 17.93 -8.49
N GLY A 102 12.97 19.08 -9.20
CA GLY A 102 12.80 19.17 -10.65
C GLY A 102 11.41 18.74 -11.11
N SER A 103 11.33 18.17 -12.32
CA SER A 103 10.07 17.74 -12.93
C SER A 103 9.32 16.66 -12.13
N ARG A 104 10.02 15.86 -11.33
CA ARG A 104 9.40 14.85 -10.47
C ARG A 104 8.51 15.44 -9.37
N GLY A 105 8.76 16.69 -8.97
CA GLY A 105 7.97 17.43 -7.98
C GLY A 105 6.74 18.15 -8.56
N SER A 106 6.42 18.00 -9.84
CA SER A 106 5.33 18.74 -10.49
C SER A 106 3.94 18.52 -9.87
N ASN A 107 3.67 17.33 -9.35
CA ASN A 107 2.43 16.98 -8.66
C ASN A 107 2.48 17.28 -7.14
N GLY A 108 3.49 18.02 -6.69
CA GLY A 108 3.78 18.25 -5.28
C GLY A 108 4.71 17.19 -4.70
N VAL A 109 5.22 17.48 -3.50
CA VAL A 109 6.17 16.60 -2.80
C VAL A 109 5.71 16.37 -1.36
N VAL A 110 5.73 15.12 -0.93
CA VAL A 110 5.45 14.70 0.44
C VAL A 110 6.77 14.28 1.09
N LEU A 111 7.26 15.11 2.01
CA LEU A 111 8.47 14.85 2.76
C LEU A 111 8.13 14.17 4.07
N VAL A 112 8.64 12.98 4.26
CA VAL A 112 8.47 12.21 5.50
C VAL A 112 9.80 12.22 6.26
N THR A 113 9.74 12.73 7.48
CA THR A 113 10.84 12.62 8.44
C THR A 113 10.49 11.54 9.44
N THR A 114 11.38 10.55 9.58
CA THR A 114 11.18 9.47 10.53
C THR A 114 11.80 9.81 11.88
N LYS A 115 11.34 9.16 12.95
CA LYS A 115 11.83 9.34 14.30
C LYS A 115 13.33 9.05 14.38
N LYS A 116 14.05 9.93 15.08
CA LYS A 116 15.49 9.84 15.32
C LYS A 116 15.78 9.42 16.75
N GLY A 117 17.00 9.01 16.99
CA GLY A 117 17.50 8.85 18.35
C GLY A 117 17.40 10.14 19.14
N THR A 118 17.20 10.03 20.43
CA THR A 118 17.17 11.16 21.36
C THR A 118 18.36 11.09 22.30
N SER A 119 18.90 12.26 22.68
CA SER A 119 19.95 12.30 23.71
C SER A 119 19.37 11.97 25.07
N GLY A 120 20.11 11.22 25.89
CA GLY A 120 19.73 10.87 27.25
C GLY A 120 19.44 9.39 27.46
N LYS A 121 18.72 9.07 28.54
CA LYS A 121 18.34 7.69 28.87
C LYS A 121 17.45 7.08 27.78
N ALA A 122 17.59 5.78 27.56
CA ALA A 122 16.77 5.06 26.61
C ALA A 122 15.27 5.22 26.95
N LYS A 123 14.49 5.61 25.96
CA LYS A 123 13.03 5.63 26.02
C LYS A 123 12.50 4.44 25.25
N ILE A 124 11.72 3.61 25.92
CA ILE A 124 11.04 2.46 25.33
C ILE A 124 9.58 2.84 25.15
N SER A 125 9.02 2.54 24.01
CA SER A 125 7.61 2.72 23.71
C SER A 125 7.04 1.42 23.12
N LEU A 126 5.90 1.03 23.63
CA LEU A 126 5.11 -0.09 23.12
C LEU A 126 3.68 0.40 22.88
N ASN A 127 3.20 0.26 21.65
CA ASN A 127 1.82 0.54 21.29
C ASN A 127 1.21 -0.73 20.72
N ALA A 128 0.01 -1.07 21.19
CA ALA A 128 -0.78 -2.16 20.65
C ALA A 128 -2.17 -1.64 20.31
N SER A 129 -2.67 -1.99 19.13
CA SER A 129 -4.03 -1.66 18.71
C SER A 129 -4.72 -2.87 18.09
N PHE A 130 -6.01 -2.99 18.40
CA PHE A 130 -6.90 -4.02 17.89
C PHE A 130 -8.17 -3.37 17.39
N GLY A 131 -8.73 -3.92 16.34
CA GLY A 131 -9.99 -3.42 15.83
C GLY A 131 -10.73 -4.44 14.98
N THR A 132 -12.01 -4.18 14.79
CA THR A 132 -12.87 -4.94 13.88
C THR A 132 -13.32 -4.04 12.76
N GLN A 133 -13.51 -4.63 11.59
CA GLN A 133 -13.99 -3.96 10.39
C GLN A 133 -15.22 -4.69 9.87
N ARG A 134 -16.19 -3.96 9.40
CA ARG A 134 -17.37 -4.52 8.74
C ARG A 134 -17.69 -3.72 7.50
N MET A 135 -18.33 -4.37 6.55
CA MET A 135 -18.91 -3.67 5.41
C MET A 135 -20.07 -2.81 5.91
N LEU A 136 -20.00 -1.50 5.68
CA LEU A 136 -21.00 -0.56 6.20
C LEU A 136 -22.30 -0.63 5.42
N ASN A 137 -22.20 -0.62 4.09
CA ASN A 137 -23.36 -0.59 3.20
C ASN A 137 -23.24 -1.73 2.20
N LYS A 138 -24.18 -2.66 2.26
CA LYS A 138 -24.47 -3.60 1.18
C LYS A 138 -25.46 -2.93 0.23
N GLN A 139 -25.39 -3.32 -1.04
CA GLN A 139 -26.39 -2.88 -2.02
C GLN A 139 -27.73 -3.56 -1.69
N ASP A 140 -28.81 -2.81 -1.74
CA ASP A 140 -30.15 -3.38 -1.66
C ASP A 140 -30.49 -4.01 -3.01
N LEU A 141 -30.43 -5.33 -3.07
CA LEU A 141 -30.64 -6.12 -4.27
C LEU A 141 -31.97 -6.86 -4.20
N MET A 142 -32.50 -7.21 -5.37
CA MET A 142 -33.70 -8.04 -5.48
C MET A 142 -33.45 -9.42 -4.86
N ASN A 143 -34.44 -9.93 -4.13
CA ASN A 143 -34.46 -11.33 -3.75
C ASN A 143 -34.89 -12.23 -4.94
N ALA A 144 -34.83 -13.56 -4.76
CA ALA A 144 -35.13 -14.51 -5.83
C ALA A 144 -36.54 -14.35 -6.41
N GLN A 145 -37.54 -14.08 -5.57
CA GLN A 145 -38.93 -13.90 -6.02
C GLN A 145 -39.08 -12.62 -6.87
N GLN A 146 -38.55 -11.50 -6.42
CA GLN A 146 -38.56 -10.23 -7.16
C GLN A 146 -37.82 -10.35 -8.49
N TYR A 147 -36.68 -11.05 -8.48
CA TYR A 147 -35.92 -11.30 -9.68
C TYR A 147 -36.67 -12.18 -10.67
N TYR A 148 -37.31 -13.25 -10.17
CA TYR A 148 -38.17 -14.13 -10.97
C TYR A 148 -39.30 -13.38 -11.66
N GLU A 149 -40.03 -12.52 -10.90
CA GLU A 149 -41.13 -11.72 -11.43
C GLU A 149 -40.64 -10.76 -12.52
N LEU A 150 -39.53 -10.04 -12.26
CA LEU A 150 -38.96 -9.11 -13.23
C LEU A 150 -38.51 -9.81 -14.51
N VAL A 151 -37.76 -10.89 -14.41
CA VAL A 151 -37.22 -11.61 -15.56
C VAL A 151 -38.33 -12.27 -16.36
N SER A 152 -39.38 -12.81 -15.71
CA SER A 152 -40.53 -13.41 -16.39
C SER A 152 -41.30 -12.39 -17.24
N ILE A 153 -41.31 -11.13 -16.83
CA ILE A 153 -41.91 -10.02 -17.60
C ILE A 153 -40.95 -9.51 -18.69
N ALA A 154 -39.69 -9.29 -18.36
CA ALA A 154 -38.70 -8.68 -19.26
C ALA A 154 -38.20 -9.66 -20.33
N GLN A 155 -38.18 -10.95 -20.02
CA GLN A 155 -37.72 -12.04 -20.88
C GLN A 155 -38.68 -13.21 -20.85
N PRO A 156 -39.85 -13.16 -21.50
CA PRO A 156 -40.88 -14.19 -21.41
C PRO A 156 -40.44 -15.59 -21.90
N ASN A 157 -39.36 -15.64 -22.67
CA ASN A 157 -38.78 -16.90 -23.19
C ASN A 157 -37.57 -17.38 -22.35
N TYR A 158 -37.30 -16.78 -21.21
CA TYR A 158 -36.23 -17.23 -20.29
C TYR A 158 -36.56 -18.65 -19.81
N LYS A 159 -35.58 -19.54 -19.93
CA LYS A 159 -35.73 -20.92 -19.45
C LYS A 159 -35.13 -21.06 -18.08
N TRP A 160 -36.00 -21.14 -17.11
CA TRP A 160 -35.60 -21.41 -15.72
C TRP A 160 -35.07 -22.82 -15.58
N THR A 161 -33.95 -22.99 -14.89
CA THR A 161 -33.39 -24.31 -14.60
C THR A 161 -34.17 -25.02 -13.49
N SER A 162 -33.95 -26.32 -13.32
CA SER A 162 -34.52 -27.10 -12.22
C SER A 162 -34.07 -26.58 -10.86
N GLU A 163 -32.81 -26.16 -10.77
CA GLU A 163 -32.18 -25.62 -9.54
C GLU A 163 -32.80 -24.30 -9.14
N GLU A 164 -33.00 -23.38 -10.08
CA GLU A 164 -33.67 -22.09 -9.83
C GLU A 164 -35.12 -22.31 -9.39
N LEU A 165 -35.87 -23.14 -10.07
CA LEU A 165 -37.27 -23.43 -9.70
C LEU A 165 -37.36 -24.11 -8.34
N ARG A 166 -36.41 -24.97 -8.00
CA ARG A 166 -36.33 -25.63 -6.71
C ARG A 166 -36.10 -24.60 -5.58
N LEU A 167 -35.13 -23.68 -5.76
CA LEU A 167 -34.81 -22.60 -4.81
C LEU A 167 -36.06 -21.73 -4.62
N LEU A 168 -36.68 -21.27 -5.70
CA LEU A 168 -37.92 -20.50 -5.67
C LEU A 168 -39.08 -21.21 -4.96
N SER A 169 -39.28 -22.52 -5.22
CA SER A 169 -40.34 -23.29 -4.59
C SER A 169 -40.19 -23.43 -3.09
N ARG A 170 -38.96 -23.32 -2.57
CA ARG A 170 -38.64 -23.32 -1.12
C ARG A 170 -38.72 -21.95 -0.52
N GLY A 171 -38.95 -20.90 -1.32
CA GLY A 171 -38.88 -19.50 -0.83
C GLY A 171 -37.46 -19.05 -0.44
N GLU A 172 -36.44 -19.74 -0.96
CA GLU A 172 -35.03 -19.43 -0.69
C GLU A 172 -34.52 -18.36 -1.67
N SER A 173 -33.52 -17.62 -1.26
CA SER A 173 -32.84 -16.61 -2.06
C SER A 173 -31.38 -16.55 -1.68
N THR A 174 -30.48 -16.56 -2.66
CA THR A 174 -29.06 -16.45 -2.39
C THR A 174 -28.65 -15.01 -2.18
N ASP A 175 -28.20 -14.66 -0.97
CA ASP A 175 -27.52 -13.40 -0.69
C ASP A 175 -26.01 -13.56 -0.98
N TRP A 176 -25.64 -13.23 -2.19
CA TRP A 176 -24.27 -13.33 -2.65
C TRP A 176 -23.31 -12.39 -1.90
N GLN A 177 -23.79 -11.22 -1.45
CA GLN A 177 -22.98 -10.29 -0.68
C GLN A 177 -22.64 -10.87 0.70
N ASP A 178 -23.61 -11.48 1.39
CA ASP A 178 -23.39 -12.19 2.65
C ASP A 178 -22.49 -13.42 2.47
N ALA A 179 -22.70 -14.15 1.40
CA ALA A 179 -21.94 -15.37 1.12
C ALA A 179 -20.43 -15.12 1.03
N VAL A 180 -19.99 -13.95 0.48
CA VAL A 180 -18.56 -13.62 0.28
C VAL A 180 -17.98 -12.70 1.32
N THR A 181 -18.79 -12.12 2.23
CA THR A 181 -18.31 -11.16 3.23
C THR A 181 -18.20 -11.75 4.62
N GLN A 182 -17.38 -11.11 5.45
CA GLN A 182 -17.18 -11.44 6.86
C GLN A 182 -16.83 -10.19 7.67
N ASN A 183 -16.85 -10.30 8.99
CA ASN A 183 -16.24 -9.28 9.83
C ASN A 183 -14.73 -9.42 9.79
N GLY A 184 -14.06 -8.37 9.32
CA GLY A 184 -12.61 -8.27 9.33
C GLY A 184 -12.08 -7.90 10.72
N GLN A 185 -10.81 -8.16 10.93
CA GLN A 185 -10.10 -7.84 12.18
C GLN A 185 -8.70 -7.34 11.83
N TYR A 186 -8.17 -6.42 12.64
CA TYR A 186 -6.78 -6.04 12.54
C TYR A 186 -6.13 -5.97 13.92
N GLN A 187 -4.84 -6.20 13.95
CA GLN A 187 -3.96 -6.00 15.09
C GLN A 187 -2.65 -5.38 14.63
N ASN A 188 -2.16 -4.44 15.43
CA ASN A 188 -0.88 -3.78 15.19
C ASN A 188 -0.11 -3.68 16.50
N TYR A 189 1.15 -4.05 16.46
CA TYR A 189 2.10 -3.94 17.57
C TYR A 189 3.30 -3.13 17.09
N ASN A 190 3.52 -1.99 17.71
CA ASN A 190 4.65 -1.12 17.45
C ASN A 190 5.51 -1.01 18.69
N PHE A 191 6.75 -1.47 18.59
CA PHE A 191 7.76 -1.37 19.63
C PHE A 191 8.88 -0.44 19.16
N SER A 192 9.34 0.47 20.01
CA SER A 192 10.51 1.29 19.70
C SER A 192 11.37 1.59 20.89
N ILE A 193 12.67 1.74 20.62
CA ILE A 193 13.68 2.21 21.57
C ILE A 193 14.40 3.40 20.94
N SER A 194 14.49 4.50 21.67
CA SER A 194 15.29 5.65 21.29
C SER A 194 16.17 6.10 22.46
N GLY A 195 17.41 6.44 22.17
CA GLY A 195 18.34 6.88 23.22
C GLY A 195 19.70 7.20 22.65
N GLY A 196 20.62 7.58 23.51
CA GLY A 196 22.01 7.86 23.15
C GLY A 196 22.68 8.82 24.11
N LYS A 197 23.99 8.94 23.97
CA LYS A 197 24.78 10.00 24.55
C LYS A 197 24.87 11.18 23.59
N ASN A 198 25.39 12.34 24.06
CA ASN A 198 25.46 13.60 23.30
C ASN A 198 25.99 13.47 21.87
N ASP A 199 26.88 12.51 21.62
CA ASP A 199 27.57 12.35 20.35
C ASP A 199 27.03 11.24 19.46
N ILE A 200 26.24 10.30 20.02
CA ILE A 200 25.65 9.18 19.26
C ILE A 200 24.22 8.96 19.72
N GLN A 201 23.29 8.99 18.80
CA GLN A 201 21.86 8.81 19.04
C GLN A 201 21.33 7.67 18.16
N HIS A 202 20.50 6.82 18.74
CA HIS A 202 19.94 5.64 18.09
C HIS A 202 18.43 5.60 18.22
N PHE A 203 17.79 5.12 17.18
CA PHE A 203 16.39 4.72 17.17
C PHE A 203 16.27 3.34 16.54
N LEU A 204 15.58 2.44 17.22
CA LEU A 204 15.15 1.14 16.68
C LEU A 204 13.64 1.07 16.81
N GLY A 205 12.96 0.75 15.71
CA GLY A 205 11.52 0.50 15.64
C GLY A 205 11.25 -0.87 15.05
N VAL A 206 10.27 -1.58 15.59
CA VAL A 206 9.72 -2.82 15.05
C VAL A 206 8.21 -2.69 15.04
N ASP A 207 7.60 -2.90 13.91
CA ASP A 207 6.15 -2.83 13.71
C ASP A 207 5.66 -4.12 13.06
N TRP A 208 4.68 -4.75 13.67
CA TRP A 208 3.99 -5.89 13.10
C TRP A 208 2.50 -5.58 12.97
N TYR A 209 2.00 -5.72 11.77
CA TYR A 209 0.60 -5.46 11.39
C TYR A 209 0.00 -6.71 10.75
N ASP A 210 -1.18 -7.11 11.21
CA ASP A 210 -1.94 -8.22 10.64
C ASP A 210 -3.40 -7.80 10.49
N GLN A 211 -3.99 -8.08 9.33
CA GLN A 211 -5.37 -7.72 9.00
C GLN A 211 -6.05 -8.85 8.21
N LYS A 212 -7.21 -9.26 8.70
CA LYS A 212 -8.18 -10.05 7.94
C LYS A 212 -9.19 -9.11 7.30
N GLY A 213 -9.44 -9.28 6.03
CA GLY A 213 -10.36 -8.42 5.26
C GLY A 213 -11.83 -8.72 5.52
N THR A 214 -12.67 -7.82 5.01
CA THR A 214 -14.13 -7.99 5.01
C THR A 214 -14.64 -8.91 3.90
N ILE A 215 -13.83 -9.22 2.90
CA ILE A 215 -14.03 -10.32 1.97
C ILE A 215 -13.39 -11.59 2.59
N LYS A 216 -14.10 -12.70 2.57
CA LYS A 216 -13.59 -13.99 3.08
C LYS A 216 -12.25 -14.34 2.41
N ASN A 217 -11.37 -15.04 3.13
CA ASN A 217 -10.05 -15.50 2.70
C ASN A 217 -9.07 -14.39 2.27
N SER A 218 -9.41 -13.11 2.44
CA SER A 218 -8.50 -12.00 2.17
C SER A 218 -7.75 -11.58 3.44
N SER A 219 -6.44 -11.33 3.32
CA SER A 219 -5.61 -10.90 4.45
C SER A 219 -4.39 -10.10 4.00
N PHE A 220 -3.86 -9.32 4.93
CA PHE A 220 -2.59 -8.61 4.77
C PHE A 220 -1.80 -8.67 6.06
N ASN A 221 -0.53 -9.04 5.96
CA ASN A 221 0.40 -8.92 7.07
C ASN A 221 1.67 -8.19 6.65
N LYS A 222 2.27 -7.48 7.61
CA LYS A 222 3.47 -6.67 7.37
C LYS A 222 4.34 -6.65 8.61
N LEU A 223 5.64 -6.87 8.42
CA LEU A 223 6.69 -6.65 9.41
C LEU A 223 7.60 -5.52 8.92
N THR A 224 7.82 -4.53 9.75
CA THR A 224 8.74 -3.43 9.48
C THR A 224 9.80 -3.35 10.57
N VAL A 225 11.07 -3.29 10.19
CA VAL A 225 12.19 -3.04 11.09
C VAL A 225 12.93 -1.80 10.62
N ARG A 226 13.07 -0.84 11.49
CA ARG A 226 13.74 0.44 11.22
C ARG A 226 14.86 0.69 12.21
N TYR A 227 15.99 1.15 11.69
CA TYR A 227 17.09 1.63 12.51
C TYR A 227 17.63 2.96 11.98
N ASN A 228 17.76 3.93 12.87
CA ASN A 228 18.34 5.24 12.59
C ASN A 228 19.45 5.52 13.60
N MET A 229 20.58 5.99 13.11
CA MET A 229 21.70 6.41 13.91
C MET A 229 22.26 7.73 13.38
N ASP A 230 22.46 8.70 14.28
CA ASP A 230 23.17 9.93 14.00
C ASP A 230 24.34 10.05 14.99
N ALA A 231 25.54 10.34 14.49
CA ALA A 231 26.74 10.45 15.28
C ALA A 231 27.54 11.71 14.94
N LYS A 232 28.06 12.34 15.98
CA LYS A 232 29.00 13.46 15.90
C LYS A 232 30.33 13.03 16.50
N LEU A 233 31.27 12.61 15.63
CA LEU A 233 32.58 12.13 16.08
C LEU A 233 33.43 13.22 16.71
N ASN A 234 33.32 14.46 16.20
CA ASN A 234 34.01 15.62 16.71
C ASN A 234 33.32 16.91 16.23
N LYS A 235 33.96 18.07 16.43
CA LYS A 235 33.37 19.35 16.05
C LYS A 235 33.15 19.54 14.55
N TRP A 236 33.94 18.84 13.72
CA TRP A 236 33.93 19.00 12.26
C TRP A 236 33.39 17.81 11.49
N LEU A 237 33.11 16.64 12.14
CA LEU A 237 32.67 15.40 11.45
C LEU A 237 31.41 14.87 12.10
N ARG A 238 30.39 14.71 11.25
CA ARG A 238 29.11 14.05 11.57
C ARG A 238 28.81 12.99 10.52
N TYR A 239 28.15 11.93 10.92
CA TYR A 239 27.62 10.92 9.99
C TYR A 239 26.32 10.36 10.53
N GLY A 240 25.53 9.76 9.64
CA GLY A 240 24.34 9.05 10.05
C GLY A 240 24.03 7.93 9.07
N VAL A 241 23.32 6.94 9.59
CA VAL A 241 22.85 5.77 8.83
C VAL A 241 21.38 5.57 9.14
N ARG A 242 20.60 5.27 8.12
CA ARG A 242 19.19 4.91 8.23
C ARG A 242 18.92 3.70 7.37
N PHE A 243 18.18 2.77 7.89
CA PHE A 243 17.62 1.69 7.07
C PHE A 243 16.25 1.27 7.56
N ASN A 244 15.46 0.80 6.63
CA ASN A 244 14.14 0.27 6.83
C ASN A 244 13.98 -1.00 6.02
N VAL A 245 13.61 -2.09 6.67
CA VAL A 245 13.31 -3.39 6.06
C VAL A 245 11.84 -3.67 6.24
N ILE A 246 11.17 -4.03 5.17
CA ILE A 246 9.73 -4.30 5.16
C ILE A 246 9.49 -5.61 4.43
N GLU A 247 8.79 -6.51 5.11
CA GLU A 247 8.26 -7.73 4.55
C GLU A 247 6.74 -7.68 4.62
N SER A 248 6.06 -7.90 3.51
CA SER A 248 4.60 -7.94 3.49
C SER A 248 4.05 -9.04 2.60
N LYS A 249 2.91 -9.55 3.01
CA LYS A 249 2.15 -10.56 2.27
C LYS A 249 0.68 -10.16 2.21
N LEU A 250 0.15 -10.12 0.99
CA LEU A 250 -1.24 -9.87 0.68
C LEU A 250 -1.84 -11.12 0.07
N MET A 251 -3.00 -11.56 0.55
CA MET A 251 -3.66 -12.80 0.12
C MET A 251 -5.04 -12.54 -0.48
N ASN A 252 -5.33 -13.27 -1.53
CA ASN A 252 -6.67 -13.51 -2.09
C ASN A 252 -7.51 -12.26 -2.36
N ILE A 253 -6.88 -11.24 -2.94
CA ILE A 253 -7.61 -10.06 -3.36
C ILE A 253 -7.79 -10.08 -4.87
N ASN A 254 -9.04 -10.27 -5.29
CA ASN A 254 -9.46 -10.10 -6.65
C ASN A 254 -10.42 -8.91 -6.73
N GLU A 255 -9.86 -7.72 -6.94
CA GLU A 255 -10.60 -6.46 -7.03
C GLU A 255 -10.50 -5.83 -8.42
N GLU A 256 -10.11 -6.60 -9.42
CA GLU A 256 -10.05 -6.11 -10.80
C GLU A 256 -11.47 -5.83 -11.31
N ALA A 257 -12.01 -4.69 -10.88
CA ALA A 257 -13.31 -4.20 -11.34
C ALA A 257 -13.34 -4.03 -12.87
N ASP A 258 -12.20 -3.74 -13.47
CA ASP A 258 -12.07 -3.55 -14.91
C ASP A 258 -12.26 -4.84 -15.72
N SER A 259 -12.04 -6.01 -15.13
CA SER A 259 -12.24 -7.30 -15.81
C SER A 259 -13.65 -7.85 -15.69
N GLY A 260 -14.52 -7.24 -14.87
CA GLY A 260 -15.86 -7.76 -14.58
C GLY A 260 -15.88 -9.04 -13.73
N TYR A 261 -14.73 -9.44 -13.16
CA TYR A 261 -14.55 -10.68 -12.39
C TYR A 261 -14.15 -10.44 -10.93
N GLY A 262 -14.15 -9.21 -10.44
CA GLY A 262 -13.93 -8.93 -9.02
C GLY A 262 -14.99 -9.57 -8.14
N THR A 263 -14.59 -10.08 -6.97
CA THR A 263 -15.48 -10.80 -6.04
C THR A 263 -16.78 -10.05 -5.74
N MET A 264 -16.68 -8.77 -5.36
CA MET A 264 -17.86 -7.95 -5.03
C MET A 264 -18.69 -7.61 -6.27
N PHE A 265 -18.05 -7.35 -7.40
CA PHE A 265 -18.77 -7.11 -8.66
C PHE A 265 -19.55 -8.34 -9.08
N SER A 266 -18.95 -9.54 -8.99
CA SER A 266 -19.63 -10.79 -9.24
C SER A 266 -20.79 -11.02 -8.28
N ALA A 267 -20.60 -10.76 -6.97
CA ALA A 267 -21.65 -10.92 -5.97
C ALA A 267 -22.87 -10.00 -6.22
N ILE A 268 -22.63 -8.71 -6.57
CA ILE A 268 -23.71 -7.76 -6.85
C ILE A 268 -24.48 -8.11 -8.14
N SER A 269 -23.79 -8.70 -9.11
CA SER A 269 -24.37 -8.98 -10.43
C SER A 269 -24.83 -10.41 -10.62
N SER A 270 -24.65 -11.28 -9.62
CA SER A 270 -25.13 -12.67 -9.67
C SER A 270 -26.62 -12.77 -9.36
N GLN A 271 -27.26 -13.75 -10.01
CA GLN A 271 -28.69 -13.98 -9.88
C GLN A 271 -29.03 -14.55 -8.50
N PRO A 272 -29.99 -13.95 -7.76
CA PRO A 272 -30.39 -14.46 -6.45
C PRO A 272 -31.16 -15.79 -6.52
N THR A 273 -31.56 -16.22 -7.73
CA THR A 273 -32.17 -17.51 -8.01
C THR A 273 -31.17 -18.65 -8.15
N ALA A 274 -29.88 -18.34 -8.32
CA ALA A 274 -28.83 -19.35 -8.48
C ALA A 274 -28.34 -19.85 -7.12
N PRO A 275 -28.20 -21.16 -6.89
CA PRO A 275 -27.60 -21.71 -5.68
C PRO A 275 -26.08 -21.52 -5.67
N ILE A 276 -25.47 -21.59 -4.48
CA ILE A 276 -24.00 -21.51 -4.33
C ILE A 276 -23.35 -22.82 -4.79
N TYR A 277 -23.94 -23.95 -4.40
CA TYR A 277 -23.41 -25.29 -4.64
C TYR A 277 -24.38 -26.10 -5.47
N THR A 278 -23.87 -27.12 -6.15
CA THR A 278 -24.63 -28.18 -6.80
C THR A 278 -25.53 -28.91 -5.80
N GLU A 279 -26.48 -29.65 -6.28
CA GLU A 279 -27.49 -30.31 -5.41
C GLU A 279 -26.89 -31.32 -4.42
N ASP A 280 -25.83 -31.99 -4.82
CA ASP A 280 -25.04 -32.89 -3.97
C ASP A 280 -24.14 -32.16 -2.98
N GLY A 281 -23.95 -30.82 -3.18
CA GLY A 281 -23.09 -29.99 -2.34
C GLY A 281 -21.59 -30.21 -2.55
N GLU A 282 -21.21 -31.03 -3.56
CA GLU A 282 -19.81 -31.39 -3.76
C GLU A 282 -19.03 -30.36 -4.59
N ASP A 283 -19.72 -29.57 -5.42
CA ASP A 283 -19.06 -28.57 -6.28
C ASP A 283 -19.83 -27.24 -6.29
N PHE A 284 -19.17 -26.20 -6.79
CA PHE A 284 -19.79 -24.90 -7.00
C PHE A 284 -20.71 -24.95 -8.21
N ASP A 285 -21.89 -24.34 -8.08
CA ASP A 285 -22.78 -24.22 -9.20
C ASP A 285 -22.17 -23.31 -10.28
N GLY A 286 -21.90 -23.90 -11.45
CA GLY A 286 -21.35 -23.21 -12.62
C GLY A 286 -22.38 -22.49 -13.47
N PHE A 287 -23.58 -22.36 -12.99
CA PHE A 287 -24.80 -21.93 -13.63
C PHE A 287 -24.77 -20.47 -14.14
N LEU A 288 -23.95 -19.62 -13.51
CA LEU A 288 -23.91 -18.20 -13.84
C LEU A 288 -23.40 -17.99 -15.28
N ASN A 289 -24.32 -17.82 -16.21
CA ASN A 289 -24.16 -17.83 -17.67
C ASN A 289 -22.98 -16.99 -18.21
N THR A 290 -22.45 -16.04 -17.48
CA THR A 290 -21.40 -15.14 -17.95
C THR A 290 -20.38 -14.77 -16.87
N ARG A 291 -20.52 -15.28 -15.63
CA ARG A 291 -19.69 -14.87 -14.49
C ARG A 291 -19.29 -16.05 -13.64
N ALA A 292 -18.14 -15.94 -13.00
CA ALA A 292 -17.71 -16.91 -12.01
C ALA A 292 -18.61 -16.84 -10.76
N ASN A 293 -18.87 -17.99 -10.13
CA ASN A 293 -19.53 -18.07 -8.85
C ASN A 293 -18.73 -17.27 -7.80
N PRO A 294 -19.32 -16.26 -7.14
CA PRO A 294 -18.58 -15.39 -6.22
C PRO A 294 -17.92 -16.14 -5.05
N VAL A 295 -18.57 -17.19 -4.55
CA VAL A 295 -18.02 -18.03 -3.46
C VAL A 295 -16.88 -18.89 -3.99
N ALA A 296 -17.00 -19.43 -5.21
CA ALA A 296 -15.90 -20.15 -5.85
C ALA A 296 -14.67 -19.25 -6.04
N ILE A 297 -14.86 -17.97 -6.42
CA ILE A 297 -13.75 -17.00 -6.49
C ILE A 297 -13.06 -16.87 -5.13
N VAL A 298 -13.82 -16.73 -4.06
CA VAL A 298 -13.27 -16.57 -2.70
C VAL A 298 -12.52 -17.81 -2.23
N ASP A 299 -13.05 -19.01 -2.51
CA ASP A 299 -12.55 -20.25 -1.95
C ASP A 299 -11.45 -20.89 -2.81
N LEU A 300 -11.50 -20.71 -4.12
CA LEU A 300 -10.61 -21.41 -5.07
C LEU A 300 -9.49 -20.53 -5.63
N LEU A 301 -9.61 -19.20 -5.53
CA LEU A 301 -8.51 -18.31 -5.92
C LEU A 301 -7.40 -18.42 -4.89
N ASP A 302 -6.20 -18.75 -5.35
CA ASP A 302 -4.98 -18.66 -4.52
C ASP A 302 -4.05 -17.60 -5.11
N LYS A 303 -4.18 -16.38 -4.61
CA LYS A 303 -3.39 -15.23 -5.06
C LYS A 303 -2.59 -14.66 -3.90
N ALA A 304 -1.28 -14.80 -3.97
CA ALA A 304 -0.35 -14.29 -2.98
C ALA A 304 0.55 -13.20 -3.58
N THR A 305 0.52 -12.02 -3.02
CA THR A 305 1.48 -10.96 -3.33
C THR A 305 2.48 -10.83 -2.19
N LEU A 306 3.74 -11.11 -2.48
CA LEU A 306 4.86 -11.02 -1.55
C LEU A 306 5.69 -9.80 -1.92
N LYS A 307 6.04 -8.98 -0.94
CA LYS A 307 6.87 -7.79 -1.15
C LYS A 307 7.93 -7.69 -0.06
N SER A 308 9.19 -7.75 -0.48
CA SER A 308 10.35 -7.46 0.36
C SER A 308 10.93 -6.14 -0.09
N ARG A 309 11.09 -5.19 0.82
CA ARG A 309 11.59 -3.85 0.51
C ARG A 309 12.66 -3.44 1.51
N PHE A 310 13.76 -3.00 0.99
CA PHE A 310 14.85 -2.40 1.74
C PHE A 310 15.05 -0.96 1.28
N VAL A 311 15.03 -0.01 2.23
CA VAL A 311 15.36 1.40 1.99
C VAL A 311 16.50 1.76 2.92
N GLY A 312 17.62 2.24 2.39
CA GLY A 312 18.77 2.59 3.17
C GLY A 312 19.41 3.90 2.73
N SER A 313 19.91 4.67 3.70
CA SER A 313 20.71 5.85 3.42
C SER A 313 21.84 6.03 4.45
N ALA A 314 22.91 6.65 4.01
CA ALA A 314 24.00 7.12 4.86
C ALA A 314 24.43 8.50 4.43
N TYR A 315 24.78 9.34 5.39
CA TYR A 315 25.37 10.63 5.11
C TYR A 315 26.67 10.85 5.90
N ILE A 316 27.56 11.62 5.31
CA ILE A 316 28.73 12.17 5.95
C ILE A 316 28.70 13.68 5.77
N GLU A 317 28.88 14.43 6.84
CA GLU A 317 28.98 15.89 6.85
C GLU A 317 30.29 16.29 7.51
N ILE A 318 31.11 17.05 6.79
CA ILE A 318 32.35 17.61 7.30
C ILE A 318 32.33 19.14 7.24
N GLU A 319 32.86 19.77 8.28
CA GLU A 319 33.05 21.23 8.39
C GLU A 319 34.58 21.51 8.47
N PRO A 320 35.29 21.47 7.31
CA PRO A 320 36.75 21.58 7.28
C PRO A 320 37.25 22.94 7.76
N ILE A 321 36.49 23.98 7.49
CA ILE A 321 36.70 25.33 7.99
C ILE A 321 35.36 25.89 8.51
N LYS A 322 35.43 26.85 9.41
CA LYS A 322 34.24 27.47 10.00
C LYS A 322 33.26 27.94 8.92
N ASN A 323 32.00 27.57 9.06
CA ASN A 323 30.89 27.93 8.17
C ASN A 323 30.90 27.26 6.78
N LEU A 324 31.88 26.43 6.42
CA LEU A 324 31.84 25.61 5.19
C LEU A 324 31.45 24.17 5.54
N LYS A 325 30.27 23.74 5.10
CA LYS A 325 29.78 22.38 5.26
C LYS A 325 29.84 21.66 3.92
N LEU A 326 30.51 20.53 3.90
CA LEU A 326 30.50 19.59 2.80
C LEU A 326 29.71 18.36 3.25
N ARG A 327 28.68 18.00 2.50
CA ARG A 327 27.83 16.90 2.85
C ARG A 327 27.64 15.98 1.65
N SER A 328 27.76 14.69 1.91
CA SER A 328 27.48 13.62 0.97
C SER A 328 26.36 12.75 1.53
N ASP A 329 25.23 12.70 0.84
CA ASP A 329 24.09 11.82 1.12
C ASP A 329 24.04 10.73 0.05
N ASN A 330 24.05 9.47 0.48
CA ASN A 330 24.01 8.32 -0.37
C ASN A 330 22.89 7.39 0.10
N GLY A 331 22.08 6.90 -0.82
CA GLY A 331 21.02 6.01 -0.44
C GLY A 331 20.36 5.30 -1.60
N GLY A 332 19.45 4.41 -1.27
CA GLY A 332 18.75 3.65 -2.28
C GLY A 332 17.63 2.79 -1.72
N GLU A 333 16.96 2.14 -2.65
CA GLU A 333 15.84 1.28 -2.44
C GLU A 333 16.00 0.01 -3.26
N LEU A 334 15.73 -1.14 -2.65
CA LEU A 334 15.63 -2.43 -3.32
C LEU A 334 14.26 -3.03 -3.00
N VAL A 335 13.51 -3.35 -4.03
CA VAL A 335 12.19 -3.97 -3.91
C VAL A 335 12.19 -5.28 -4.68
N PHE A 336 11.79 -6.34 -4.00
CA PHE A 336 11.40 -7.61 -4.60
C PHE A 336 9.88 -7.74 -4.46
N TYR A 337 9.22 -7.94 -5.56
CA TYR A 337 7.78 -8.07 -5.63
C TYR A 337 7.44 -9.34 -6.40
N LYS A 338 6.70 -10.24 -5.77
CA LYS A 338 6.32 -11.50 -6.38
C LYS A 338 4.80 -11.68 -6.25
N VAL A 339 4.13 -11.91 -7.36
CA VAL A 339 2.72 -12.30 -7.41
C VAL A 339 2.66 -13.73 -7.89
N ASN A 340 2.08 -14.58 -7.06
CA ASN A 340 1.72 -15.94 -7.41
C ASN A 340 0.21 -15.98 -7.51
N THR A 341 -0.32 -16.44 -8.62
CA THR A 341 -1.75 -16.60 -8.83
C THR A 341 -2.03 -18.02 -9.31
N TYR A 342 -3.00 -18.66 -8.70
CA TYR A 342 -3.60 -19.88 -9.20
C TYR A 342 -5.12 -19.72 -9.22
N GLU A 343 -5.71 -20.00 -10.35
CA GLU A 343 -7.14 -19.97 -10.62
C GLU A 343 -7.58 -21.40 -10.91
N ASP A 344 -8.42 -21.96 -10.04
CA ASP A 344 -8.93 -23.32 -10.21
C ASP A 344 -9.94 -23.37 -11.37
N GLY A 345 -9.90 -24.44 -12.16
CA GLY A 345 -10.79 -24.62 -13.32
C GLY A 345 -12.30 -24.65 -12.98
N ARG A 346 -12.63 -24.83 -11.70
CA ARG A 346 -14.03 -24.81 -11.20
C ARG A 346 -14.58 -23.40 -10.94
N MET A 347 -13.75 -22.34 -11.09
CA MET A 347 -14.20 -20.99 -10.82
C MET A 347 -15.23 -20.43 -11.83
N GLY A 348 -15.45 -21.11 -12.96
CA GLY A 348 -16.51 -20.77 -13.91
C GLY A 348 -16.12 -20.83 -15.38
N GLN A 349 -17.01 -20.40 -16.27
CA GLN A 349 -16.91 -20.58 -17.72
C GLN A 349 -15.70 -19.97 -18.42
N HIS A 350 -15.05 -18.99 -17.81
CA HIS A 350 -13.87 -18.33 -18.39
C HIS A 350 -12.57 -19.06 -18.08
N TYR A 351 -12.62 -20.00 -17.15
CA TYR A 351 -11.46 -20.79 -16.79
C TYR A 351 -11.49 -22.08 -17.60
N THR A 352 -10.50 -22.25 -18.46
CA THR A 352 -10.36 -23.47 -19.28
C THR A 352 -10.28 -24.72 -18.39
N ALA A 353 -10.79 -25.85 -18.88
CA ALA A 353 -10.71 -27.12 -18.18
C ALA A 353 -9.27 -27.35 -17.64
N GLY A 354 -9.13 -27.41 -16.31
CA GLY A 354 -7.86 -27.41 -15.58
C GLY A 354 -7.48 -26.02 -15.03
N GLY A 355 -6.60 -25.99 -14.05
CA GLY A 355 -6.19 -24.77 -13.38
C GLY A 355 -5.25 -23.91 -14.24
N HIS A 356 -5.24 -22.61 -13.97
CA HIS A 356 -4.36 -21.63 -14.57
C HIS A 356 -3.44 -21.02 -13.49
N ALA A 357 -2.14 -21.03 -13.72
CA ALA A 357 -1.18 -20.42 -12.80
C ALA A 357 -0.35 -19.36 -13.50
N ASN A 358 -0.17 -18.24 -12.82
CA ASN A 358 0.70 -17.14 -13.24
C ASN A 358 1.64 -16.78 -12.09
N VAL A 359 2.92 -16.65 -12.39
CA VAL A 359 3.95 -16.20 -11.47
C VAL A 359 4.65 -15.00 -12.09
N MET A 360 4.51 -13.85 -11.45
CA MET A 360 5.24 -12.64 -11.79
C MET A 360 6.27 -12.34 -10.71
N SER A 361 7.50 -12.10 -11.10
CA SER A 361 8.58 -11.65 -10.22
C SER A 361 9.15 -10.34 -10.77
N ASN A 362 9.18 -9.32 -9.94
CA ASN A 362 9.74 -8.02 -10.28
C ASN A 362 10.81 -7.65 -9.25
N LYS A 363 11.93 -7.13 -9.73
CA LYS A 363 13.00 -6.59 -8.93
C LYS A 363 13.27 -5.16 -9.36
N LYS A 364 13.10 -4.23 -8.44
CA LYS A 364 13.35 -2.82 -8.66
C LYS A 364 14.50 -2.35 -7.79
N ARG A 365 15.44 -1.64 -8.39
CA ARG A 365 16.61 -1.08 -7.74
C ARG A 365 16.68 0.40 -8.04
N TYR A 366 16.79 1.20 -6.99
CA TYR A 366 17.03 2.63 -7.07
C TYR A 366 18.23 2.98 -6.22
N TRP A 367 19.10 3.84 -6.70
CA TRP A 367 20.14 4.46 -5.89
C TRP A 367 20.31 5.92 -6.25
N GLN A 368 20.75 6.71 -5.29
CA GLN A 368 21.14 8.09 -5.48
C GLN A 368 22.36 8.47 -4.66
N THR A 369 23.09 9.45 -5.15
CA THR A 369 24.11 10.19 -4.41
C THR A 369 23.86 11.67 -4.60
N GLU A 370 23.99 12.44 -3.51
CA GLU A 370 23.86 13.89 -3.52
C GLU A 370 25.02 14.47 -2.71
N ASN A 371 25.80 15.35 -3.34
CA ASN A 371 26.94 15.98 -2.73
C ASN A 371 26.77 17.48 -2.76
N THR A 372 26.79 18.12 -1.60
CA THR A 372 26.55 19.56 -1.43
C THR A 372 27.68 20.23 -0.69
N ALA A 373 27.98 21.44 -1.10
CA ALA A 373 28.85 22.37 -0.39
C ALA A 373 28.06 23.61 -0.03
N THR A 374 27.96 23.92 1.26
CA THR A 374 27.24 25.10 1.77
C THR A 374 28.19 25.99 2.53
N TYR A 375 28.33 27.22 2.09
CA TYR A 375 29.11 28.26 2.79
C TYR A 375 28.15 29.32 3.36
N SER A 376 28.20 29.52 4.67
CA SER A 376 27.40 30.53 5.39
C SER A 376 28.27 31.71 5.78
N PHE A 377 27.83 32.91 5.50
CA PHE A 377 28.57 34.13 5.82
C PHE A 377 27.64 35.27 6.27
N ASP A 378 28.13 36.08 7.16
CA ASP A 378 27.43 37.27 7.63
C ASP A 378 27.99 38.49 6.91
N ILE A 379 27.11 39.23 6.21
CA ILE A 379 27.51 40.52 5.59
C ILE A 379 27.60 41.58 6.67
N ASN A 380 26.67 41.51 7.64
CA ASN A 380 26.65 42.34 8.84
C ASN A 380 25.82 41.61 9.93
N LYS A 381 25.62 42.23 11.11
CA LYS A 381 24.85 41.62 12.21
C LYS A 381 23.39 41.32 11.86
N GLU A 382 22.85 41.94 10.83
CA GLU A 382 21.43 41.82 10.43
C GLU A 382 21.24 40.91 9.24
N HIS A 383 22.28 40.71 8.42
CA HIS A 383 22.19 39.95 7.15
C HIS A 383 23.05 38.69 7.16
N GLN A 384 22.42 37.55 7.44
CA GLN A 384 23.00 36.23 7.24
C GLN A 384 22.71 35.71 5.85
N ARG A 385 23.72 35.22 5.15
CA ARG A 385 23.62 34.66 3.80
C ARG A 385 24.21 33.26 3.76
N SER A 386 23.69 32.42 2.87
CA SER A 386 24.29 31.13 2.55
C SER A 386 24.27 30.92 1.06
N ALA A 387 25.33 30.32 0.54
CA ALA A 387 25.42 29.84 -0.82
C ALA A 387 25.59 28.33 -0.79
N THR A 388 24.81 27.61 -1.58
CA THR A 388 24.90 26.16 -1.70
C THR A 388 25.09 25.78 -3.14
N ALA A 389 26.07 24.93 -3.40
CA ALA A 389 26.28 24.27 -4.68
C ALA A 389 26.22 22.76 -4.46
N GLY A 390 25.70 22.03 -5.43
CA GLY A 390 25.58 20.58 -5.29
C GLY A 390 25.50 19.86 -6.62
N VAL A 391 25.80 18.58 -6.58
CA VAL A 391 25.68 17.63 -7.70
C VAL A 391 24.97 16.39 -7.19
N SER A 392 24.06 15.86 -8.00
CA SER A 392 23.36 14.63 -7.71
C SER A 392 23.38 13.68 -8.91
N ALA A 393 23.38 12.39 -8.62
CA ALA A 393 23.17 11.34 -9.61
C ALA A 393 22.25 10.29 -9.04
N SER A 394 21.42 9.71 -9.90
CA SER A 394 20.53 8.62 -9.50
C SER A 394 20.26 7.67 -10.68
N ARG A 395 19.95 6.42 -10.36
CA ARG A 395 19.59 5.41 -11.36
C ARG A 395 18.47 4.53 -10.83
N THR A 396 17.51 4.23 -11.69
CA THR A 396 16.46 3.23 -11.46
C THR A 396 16.66 2.09 -12.46
N GLU A 397 16.58 0.86 -11.96
CA GLU A 397 16.56 -0.36 -12.75
C GLU A 397 15.30 -1.14 -12.35
N ASP A 398 14.56 -1.63 -13.34
CA ASP A 398 13.35 -2.41 -13.14
C ASP A 398 13.42 -3.64 -14.05
N GLU A 399 13.30 -4.82 -13.45
CA GLU A 399 13.39 -6.11 -14.11
C GLU A 399 12.20 -6.95 -13.71
N ALA A 400 11.45 -7.45 -14.69
CA ALA A 400 10.27 -8.28 -14.45
C ALA A 400 10.33 -9.56 -15.29
N VAL A 401 9.93 -10.67 -14.68
CA VAL A 401 9.76 -11.96 -15.34
C VAL A 401 8.37 -12.46 -15.01
N THR A 402 7.64 -12.91 -16.03
CA THR A 402 6.34 -13.54 -15.88
C THR A 402 6.38 -14.93 -16.49
N ALA A 403 5.88 -15.91 -15.76
CA ALA A 403 5.69 -17.28 -16.23
C ALA A 403 4.20 -17.64 -16.08
N ASP A 404 3.66 -18.27 -17.11
CA ASP A 404 2.24 -18.61 -17.23
C ASP A 404 2.10 -20.07 -17.63
N SER A 405 1.16 -20.77 -17.01
CA SER A 405 0.89 -22.18 -17.32
C SER A 405 -0.60 -22.50 -17.14
N LYS A 406 -1.14 -23.32 -18.03
CA LYS A 406 -2.55 -23.72 -18.04
C LYS A 406 -2.70 -25.22 -17.86
N LYS A 407 -3.91 -25.66 -17.52
CA LYS A 407 -4.25 -27.07 -17.28
C LYS A 407 -3.52 -27.71 -16.09
N LEU A 408 -3.15 -26.89 -15.12
CA LEU A 408 -2.50 -27.36 -13.91
C LEU A 408 -3.50 -27.97 -12.93
N SER A 409 -3.06 -29.02 -12.24
CA SER A 409 -3.79 -29.61 -11.11
C SER A 409 -3.84 -28.62 -9.93
N SER A 410 -4.94 -28.65 -9.19
CA SER A 410 -5.10 -27.90 -7.93
C SER A 410 -4.07 -28.26 -6.85
N ILE A 411 -3.39 -29.40 -6.97
CA ILE A 411 -2.31 -29.81 -6.06
C ILE A 411 -1.01 -29.09 -6.41
N LEU A 412 -0.70 -28.94 -7.70
CA LEU A 412 0.55 -28.34 -8.16
C LEU A 412 0.53 -26.81 -8.08
N LYS A 413 -0.63 -26.21 -8.40
CA LYS A 413 -0.81 -24.75 -8.43
C LYS A 413 0.38 -24.05 -9.12
N TYR A 414 0.85 -22.94 -8.56
CA TYR A 414 2.01 -22.19 -9.04
C TYR A 414 3.36 -22.71 -8.53
N TYR A 415 3.37 -23.81 -7.78
CA TYR A 415 4.64 -24.37 -7.26
C TYR A 415 5.42 -25.16 -8.31
N ASN A 416 4.74 -25.69 -9.33
CA ASN A 416 5.37 -26.40 -10.43
C ASN A 416 4.67 -26.09 -11.76
N LEU A 417 5.15 -25.08 -12.48
CA LEU A 417 4.58 -24.64 -13.74
C LEU A 417 4.91 -25.61 -14.93
N GLN A 418 5.80 -26.57 -14.73
CA GLN A 418 6.11 -27.59 -15.74
C GLN A 418 5.18 -28.80 -15.68
N GLY A 419 4.33 -28.89 -14.68
CA GLY A 419 3.42 -30.01 -14.46
C GLY A 419 2.10 -29.94 -15.24
N ALA A 420 2.05 -29.15 -16.34
CA ALA A 420 0.87 -28.97 -17.18
C ALA A 420 0.81 -30.02 -18.30
#